data_1dfe7c34bc575a82fb0781d178b10f3d
#
_entry.id   1dfe7c34bc575a82fb0781d178b10f3d
#
_cell.length_a   1.000
_cell.length_b   1.000
_cell.length_c   1.000
_cell.angle_alpha   90.00
_cell.angle_beta   90.00
_cell.angle_gamma   90.00
#
_symmetry.space_group_name_H-M   'P 1'
#
loop_
_entity.id
_entity.type
_entity.pdbx_description
1 polymer ?
#
loop_
_entity_poly.entity_id
_entity_poly.type
_entity_poly.pdbx_seq_one_letter_code
_entity_poly.pdbx_strand_id
1 'polypeptide(L)'
;MFENSCLDNRYFTSSRGKQASYRFSYFLTGQQWRKKGIFVSPSGVRSIWLRHDLANFKQRLKALEAKVAEEGIILTESQVRALERKQLDDEACGEIDTAHPGYLGSQDTFYVGTFKGVGRVYQQTYVDTYSKVAQCKLYTTKTPITAADLLNDRVLPFYEAENLPVLRILSDRGTEYCGRADQHDYQLYLAVNDIEHTKTKARHPQTNGICERFHKTILQEFYQPALRKKLYMTIESLQLDLDEWLNFYNTERTHQGKYCCGRTPMETLMAGKEIWKEKFVA
;
A
#
# COMPACT_ATOMS: atom_id res chain seq x y z
N MET A 1 -3.35 17.05 33.37
CA MET A 1 -2.23 17.99 33.09
C MET A 1 -0.94 17.31 32.60
N PHE A 2 -0.65 16.04 32.97
CA PHE A 2 0.53 15.27 32.54
C PHE A 2 0.46 14.75 31.11
N GLU A 3 -0.72 14.49 30.57
CA GLU A 3 -0.93 13.81 29.28
C GLU A 3 -0.66 14.71 28.05
N ASN A 4 -1.01 16.00 28.11
CA ASN A 4 -0.82 16.89 26.94
C ASN A 4 0.64 17.23 26.62
N SER A 5 1.55 17.17 27.61
CA SER A 5 2.97 17.43 27.37
C SER A 5 3.73 16.26 26.74
N CYS A 6 3.17 15.04 26.80
CA CYS A 6 3.77 13.85 26.17
C CYS A 6 3.54 13.80 24.63
N LEU A 7 2.58 14.58 24.15
CA LEU A 7 2.14 14.59 22.75
C LEU A 7 2.75 15.75 21.92
N ASP A 8 3.55 16.63 22.55
CA ASP A 8 4.18 17.76 21.85
C ASP A 8 5.29 17.31 20.92
N ASN A 9 5.06 17.53 19.62
CA ASN A 9 5.72 16.84 18.49
C ASN A 9 6.92 17.64 17.89
N ARG A 10 7.49 18.64 18.57
CA ARG A 10 8.52 19.53 18.01
C ARG A 10 9.87 18.86 17.70
N TYR A 11 10.04 17.55 17.96
CA TYR A 11 11.34 16.87 17.86
C TYR A 11 11.33 15.57 17.05
N PHE A 12 10.44 15.48 16.05
CA PHE A 12 10.35 14.32 15.17
C PHE A 12 11.03 14.56 13.82
N THR A 13 12.34 14.77 13.81
CA THR A 13 13.10 14.75 12.56
C THR A 13 14.34 13.88 12.70
N SER A 14 14.52 13.04 11.68
CA SER A 14 15.73 12.34 11.28
C SER A 14 15.79 10.85 11.52
N SER A 15 15.77 10.17 10.40
CA SER A 15 15.99 8.75 10.14
C SER A 15 17.47 8.37 10.24
N ARG A 16 17.97 8.01 11.43
CA ARG A 16 19.16 7.14 11.58
C ARG A 16 19.16 6.49 12.96
N GLY A 17 18.92 5.17 13.02
CA GLY A 17 19.13 4.36 14.21
C GLY A 17 17.95 4.27 15.18
N LYS A 18 17.07 3.27 15.02
CA LYS A 18 15.86 3.07 15.86
C LYS A 18 16.12 3.06 17.37
N GLN A 19 17.28 2.62 17.86
CA GLN A 19 17.61 2.62 19.29
C GLN A 19 18.08 3.97 19.83
N ALA A 20 18.80 4.75 19.04
CA ALA A 20 19.26 6.09 19.45
C ALA A 20 18.11 7.10 19.49
N SER A 21 17.13 6.99 18.60
CA SER A 21 15.94 7.84 18.51
C SER A 21 15.05 7.75 19.75
N TYR A 22 14.84 6.55 20.33
CA TYR A 22 14.02 6.38 21.53
C TYR A 22 14.65 7.01 22.77
N ARG A 23 15.96 6.84 22.97
CA ARG A 23 16.68 7.46 24.10
C ARG A 23 16.64 8.98 24.04
N PHE A 24 16.77 9.55 22.86
CA PHE A 24 16.74 10.99 22.64
C PHE A 24 15.34 11.58 22.93
N SER A 25 14.27 10.90 22.56
CA SER A 25 12.90 11.32 22.81
C SER A 25 12.57 11.40 24.33
N TYR A 26 12.95 10.41 25.14
CA TYR A 26 12.74 10.44 26.60
C TYR A 26 13.55 11.55 27.28
N PHE A 27 14.76 11.79 26.78
CA PHE A 27 15.62 12.85 27.31
C PHE A 27 15.02 14.24 27.07
N LEU A 28 14.55 14.52 25.85
CA LEU A 28 13.94 15.79 25.50
C LEU A 28 12.62 16.05 26.28
N THR A 29 11.79 15.03 26.45
CA THR A 29 10.55 15.15 27.23
C THR A 29 10.89 15.44 28.70
N GLY A 30 11.88 14.78 29.28
CA GLY A 30 12.36 15.08 30.63
C GLY A 30 12.88 16.52 30.78
N GLN A 31 13.59 17.07 29.78
CA GLN A 31 14.02 18.47 29.79
C GLN A 31 12.85 19.46 29.68
N GLN A 32 11.85 19.18 28.87
CA GLN A 32 10.65 20.03 28.77
C GLN A 32 9.87 20.07 30.09
N TRP A 33 9.73 18.95 30.77
CA TRP A 33 9.07 18.92 32.08
C TRP A 33 9.86 19.66 33.14
N ARG A 34 11.20 19.58 33.08
CA ARG A 34 12.07 20.35 33.98
C ARG A 34 11.88 21.86 33.82
N LYS A 35 11.65 22.36 32.58
CA LYS A 35 11.29 23.76 32.32
C LYS A 35 9.94 24.17 32.91
N LYS A 36 9.04 23.20 33.17
CA LYS A 36 7.73 23.40 33.83
C LYS A 36 7.80 23.13 35.35
N GLY A 37 9.01 23.00 35.93
CA GLY A 37 9.20 22.74 37.34
C GLY A 37 9.02 21.27 37.76
N ILE A 38 8.85 20.35 36.79
CA ILE A 38 8.64 18.93 37.07
C ILE A 38 9.92 18.16 36.80
N PHE A 39 10.49 17.55 37.85
CA PHE A 39 11.75 16.84 37.77
C PHE A 39 11.52 15.33 37.59
N VAL A 40 11.63 14.85 36.36
CA VAL A 40 11.55 13.41 36.02
C VAL A 40 12.77 13.01 35.18
N SER A 41 13.38 11.90 35.57
CA SER A 41 14.50 11.34 34.81
C SER A 41 14.02 10.76 33.45
N PRO A 42 14.89 10.65 32.42
CA PRO A 42 14.53 10.00 31.16
C PRO A 42 14.00 8.56 31.34
N SER A 43 14.54 7.81 32.31
CA SER A 43 14.04 6.48 32.66
C SER A 43 12.66 6.53 33.33
N GLY A 44 12.40 7.54 34.12
CA GLY A 44 11.07 7.81 34.71
C GLY A 44 10.05 8.13 33.63
N VAL A 45 10.39 8.99 32.67
CA VAL A 45 9.53 9.27 31.49
C VAL A 45 9.21 7.99 30.73
N ARG A 46 10.24 7.15 30.47
CA ARG A 46 10.03 5.85 29.81
C ARG A 46 9.10 4.94 30.62
N SER A 47 9.25 4.87 31.93
CA SER A 47 8.38 4.05 32.79
C SER A 47 6.93 4.52 32.78
N ILE A 48 6.70 5.84 32.75
CA ILE A 48 5.35 6.42 32.60
C ILE A 48 4.76 6.04 31.24
N TRP A 49 5.51 6.22 30.16
CA TRP A 49 5.02 5.88 28.81
C TRP A 49 4.70 4.39 28.66
N LEU A 50 5.47 3.50 29.27
CA LEU A 50 5.20 2.06 29.27
C LEU A 50 3.88 1.73 30.01
N ARG A 51 3.62 2.38 31.16
CA ARG A 51 2.39 2.16 31.95
C ARG A 51 1.13 2.65 31.26
N HIS A 52 1.25 3.62 30.35
CA HIS A 52 0.12 4.22 29.61
C HIS A 52 0.09 3.79 28.13
N ASP A 53 0.78 2.72 27.76
CA ASP A 53 0.87 2.23 26.37
C ASP A 53 1.33 3.28 25.36
N LEU A 54 2.18 4.21 25.78
CA LEU A 54 2.76 5.28 24.95
C LEU A 54 4.21 5.01 24.56
N ALA A 55 4.67 3.77 24.66
CA ALA A 55 6.09 3.40 24.54
C ALA A 55 6.70 3.75 23.18
N ASN A 56 5.94 3.64 22.11
CA ASN A 56 6.39 3.96 20.76
C ASN A 56 5.59 5.11 20.11
N PHE A 57 6.08 5.62 19.00
CA PHE A 57 5.46 6.75 18.29
C PHE A 57 4.05 6.44 17.79
N LYS A 58 3.83 5.23 17.24
CA LYS A 58 2.52 4.78 16.72
C LYS A 58 1.46 4.77 17.83
N GLN A 59 1.82 4.29 19.03
CA GLN A 59 0.92 4.29 20.20
C GLN A 59 0.58 5.71 20.66
N ARG A 60 1.57 6.62 20.69
CA ARG A 60 1.33 8.02 21.05
C ARG A 60 0.42 8.75 20.06
N LEU A 61 0.59 8.51 18.74
CA LEU A 61 -0.31 9.07 17.72
C LEU A 61 -1.73 8.53 17.85
N LYS A 62 -1.90 7.23 18.08
CA LYS A 62 -3.21 6.63 18.32
C LYS A 62 -3.91 7.22 19.54
N ALA A 63 -3.17 7.44 20.64
CA ALA A 63 -3.70 8.10 21.83
C ALA A 63 -4.07 9.57 21.56
N LEU A 64 -3.32 10.28 20.71
CA LEU A 64 -3.66 11.64 20.29
C LEU A 64 -4.95 11.67 19.47
N GLU A 65 -5.11 10.76 18.50
CA GLU A 65 -6.34 10.63 17.71
C GLU A 65 -7.58 10.40 18.59
N ALA A 66 -7.47 9.48 19.55
CA ALA A 66 -8.56 9.20 20.49
C ALA A 66 -8.95 10.44 21.31
N LYS A 67 -7.97 11.18 21.83
CA LYS A 67 -8.21 12.41 22.57
C LYS A 67 -8.81 13.52 21.72
N VAL A 68 -8.39 13.68 20.49
CA VAL A 68 -8.97 14.66 19.55
C VAL A 68 -10.44 14.35 19.29
N ALA A 69 -10.78 13.06 19.14
CA ALA A 69 -12.16 12.62 18.97
C ALA A 69 -13.04 12.84 20.22
N GLU A 70 -12.46 12.67 21.42
CA GLU A 70 -13.19 12.82 22.69
C GLU A 70 -13.32 14.27 23.17
N GLU A 71 -12.26 15.05 23.08
CA GLU A 71 -12.16 16.36 23.75
C GLU A 71 -12.17 17.56 22.78
N GLY A 72 -12.17 17.33 21.46
CA GLY A 72 -12.17 18.42 20.45
C GLY A 72 -10.94 19.33 20.54
N ILE A 73 -9.77 18.76 20.87
CA ILE A 73 -8.52 19.49 21.13
C ILE A 73 -8.03 20.19 19.85
N ILE A 74 -7.65 21.45 19.93
CA ILE A 74 -7.00 22.17 18.85
C ILE A 74 -5.58 21.64 18.68
N LEU A 75 -5.32 20.99 17.54
CA LEU A 75 -4.02 20.44 17.19
C LEU A 75 -3.05 21.53 16.73
N THR A 76 -1.78 21.36 17.08
CA THR A 76 -0.71 22.17 16.47
C THR A 76 -0.48 21.70 15.03
N GLU A 77 0.01 22.58 14.15
CA GLU A 77 0.32 22.26 12.74
C GLU A 77 1.27 21.02 12.61
N SER A 78 2.22 20.91 13.54
CA SER A 78 3.12 19.73 13.58
C SER A 78 2.42 18.43 13.94
N GLN A 79 1.38 18.49 14.77
CA GLN A 79 0.55 17.34 15.14
C GLN A 79 -0.36 16.92 13.98
N VAL A 80 -1.00 17.89 13.30
CA VAL A 80 -1.78 17.62 12.08
C VAL A 80 -0.92 16.95 11.02
N ARG A 81 0.23 17.52 10.69
CA ARG A 81 1.18 16.90 9.73
C ARG A 81 1.65 15.49 10.15
N ALA A 82 1.76 15.22 11.45
CA ALA A 82 2.14 13.90 11.93
C ALA A 82 1.00 12.88 11.80
N LEU A 83 -0.24 13.29 12.01
CA LEU A 83 -1.43 12.46 11.80
C LEU A 83 -1.66 12.18 10.32
N GLU A 84 -1.60 13.19 9.46
CA GLU A 84 -1.66 13.04 8.00
C GLU A 84 -0.57 12.08 7.49
N ARG A 85 0.68 12.26 7.95
CA ARG A 85 1.76 11.35 7.59
C ARG A 85 1.53 9.93 8.08
N LYS A 86 0.96 9.75 9.29
CA LYS A 86 0.61 8.42 9.80
C LYS A 86 -0.48 7.80 8.93
N GLN A 87 -1.50 8.54 8.56
CA GLN A 87 -2.57 8.07 7.69
C GLN A 87 -2.01 7.63 6.34
N LEU A 88 -1.19 8.46 5.69
CA LEU A 88 -0.47 8.10 4.46
C LEU A 88 0.45 6.88 4.65
N ASP A 89 1.04 6.70 5.83
CA ASP A 89 1.91 5.58 6.16
C ASP A 89 1.14 4.27 6.38
N ASP A 90 0.01 4.33 7.05
CA ASP A 90 -0.88 3.19 7.27
C ASP A 90 -1.51 2.79 5.92
N GLU A 91 -1.85 3.75 5.09
CA GLU A 91 -2.26 3.57 3.69
C GLU A 91 -1.19 2.84 2.86
N ALA A 92 0.05 3.31 2.92
CA ALA A 92 1.16 2.68 2.21
C ALA A 92 1.54 1.29 2.73
N CYS A 93 1.21 0.94 3.97
CA CYS A 93 1.49 -0.38 4.55
C CYS A 93 0.44 -1.45 4.21
N GLY A 94 -0.63 -1.10 3.48
CA GLY A 94 -1.73 -2.03 3.20
C GLY A 94 -2.51 -2.46 4.45
N GLU A 95 -2.34 -1.74 5.57
CA GLU A 95 -3.17 -1.85 6.78
C GLU A 95 -4.50 -1.09 6.62
N ILE A 96 -4.76 -0.50 5.42
CA ILE A 96 -5.99 0.21 5.14
C ILE A 96 -7.16 -0.77 5.18
N ASP A 97 -8.15 -0.40 5.94
CA ASP A 97 -9.49 -0.95 5.78
C ASP A 97 -10.07 -0.41 4.46
N THR A 98 -9.82 -1.17 3.40
CA THR A 98 -10.40 -0.85 2.09
C THR A 98 -11.91 -1.07 2.17
N ALA A 99 -12.66 0.00 1.94
CA ALA A 99 -14.10 -0.02 2.17
C ALA A 99 -14.87 -0.88 1.16
N HIS A 100 -14.35 -1.01 -0.06
CA HIS A 100 -14.96 -1.74 -1.18
C HIS A 100 -13.92 -2.07 -2.26
N PRO A 101 -14.22 -2.97 -3.23
CA PRO A 101 -13.37 -3.20 -4.40
C PRO A 101 -13.15 -1.90 -5.20
N GLY A 102 -11.96 -1.74 -5.76
CA GLY A 102 -11.59 -0.54 -6.54
C GLY A 102 -11.20 0.68 -5.68
N TYR A 103 -11.36 0.63 -4.35
CA TYR A 103 -10.92 1.71 -3.46
C TYR A 103 -9.41 1.92 -3.53
N LEU A 104 -8.65 0.85 -3.49
CA LEU A 104 -7.19 0.86 -3.60
C LEU A 104 -6.69 -0.35 -4.38
N GLY A 105 -6.02 -0.10 -5.49
CA GLY A 105 -5.25 -1.10 -6.22
C GLY A 105 -3.77 -1.03 -5.88
N SER A 106 -3.09 -2.16 -5.86
CA SER A 106 -1.64 -2.25 -5.72
C SER A 106 -1.04 -2.59 -7.07
N GLN A 107 -0.09 -1.80 -7.55
CA GLN A 107 0.58 -2.04 -8.84
C GLN A 107 2.09 -2.20 -8.65
N ASP A 108 2.67 -3.16 -9.37
CA ASP A 108 4.10 -3.47 -9.30
C ASP A 108 4.59 -4.17 -10.57
N THR A 109 5.89 -4.07 -10.84
CA THR A 109 6.55 -4.71 -11.98
C THR A 109 7.35 -5.93 -11.51
N PHE A 110 7.03 -7.10 -12.07
CA PHE A 110 7.74 -8.35 -11.80
C PHE A 110 8.64 -8.73 -12.99
N TYR A 111 9.91 -9.00 -12.71
CA TYR A 111 10.83 -9.54 -13.73
C TYR A 111 10.64 -11.05 -13.85
N VAL A 112 10.11 -11.50 -14.97
CA VAL A 112 9.83 -12.92 -15.23
C VAL A 112 11.09 -13.70 -15.58
N GLY A 113 11.94 -13.12 -16.43
CA GLY A 113 13.17 -13.75 -16.89
C GLY A 113 13.61 -13.28 -18.26
N THR A 114 14.64 -13.96 -18.80
CA THR A 114 15.12 -13.74 -20.18
C THR A 114 14.84 -14.99 -21.02
N PHE A 115 14.09 -14.82 -22.10
CA PHE A 115 13.68 -15.89 -23.00
C PHE A 115 14.49 -15.83 -24.30
N LYS A 116 14.92 -16.99 -24.79
CA LYS A 116 15.65 -17.09 -26.05
C LYS A 116 14.74 -16.66 -27.21
N GLY A 117 15.17 -15.68 -27.98
CA GLY A 117 14.39 -15.13 -29.10
C GLY A 117 13.44 -13.99 -28.76
N VAL A 118 13.06 -13.80 -27.48
CA VAL A 118 12.18 -12.73 -27.02
C VAL A 118 12.95 -11.64 -26.24
N GLY A 119 13.98 -12.04 -25.49
CA GLY A 119 14.72 -11.13 -24.61
C GLY A 119 14.17 -11.11 -23.19
N ARG A 120 14.33 -9.97 -22.53
CA ARG A 120 13.81 -9.77 -21.16
C ARG A 120 12.30 -9.61 -21.18
N VAL A 121 11.63 -10.31 -20.25
CA VAL A 121 10.19 -10.24 -20.08
C VAL A 121 9.86 -9.70 -18.68
N TYR A 122 9.02 -8.68 -18.65
CA TYR A 122 8.49 -8.03 -17.46
C TYR A 122 6.99 -8.22 -17.42
N GLN A 123 6.45 -8.47 -16.25
CA GLN A 123 5.02 -8.50 -15.99
C GLN A 123 4.63 -7.23 -15.24
N GLN A 124 3.75 -6.43 -15.81
CA GLN A 124 3.01 -5.44 -15.05
C GLN A 124 1.86 -6.15 -14.33
N THR A 125 1.70 -5.84 -13.06
CA THR A 125 0.75 -6.49 -12.16
C THR A 125 -0.10 -5.45 -11.47
N TYR A 126 -1.40 -5.63 -11.47
CA TYR A 126 -2.36 -4.90 -10.63
C TYR A 126 -3.10 -5.92 -9.76
N VAL A 127 -3.25 -5.62 -8.47
CA VAL A 127 -4.03 -6.45 -7.53
C VAL A 127 -4.91 -5.53 -6.69
N ASP A 128 -6.21 -5.75 -6.72
CA ASP A 128 -7.15 -5.06 -5.83
C ASP A 128 -6.92 -5.46 -4.37
N THR A 129 -6.80 -4.46 -3.51
CA THR A 129 -6.47 -4.72 -2.11
C THR A 129 -7.64 -5.27 -1.31
N TYR A 130 -8.89 -5.07 -1.75
CA TYR A 130 -10.08 -5.64 -1.15
C TYR A 130 -10.33 -7.08 -1.61
N SER A 131 -10.65 -7.25 -2.88
CA SER A 131 -11.10 -8.52 -3.47
C SER A 131 -9.97 -9.49 -3.79
N LYS A 132 -8.72 -8.99 -3.96
CA LYS A 132 -7.57 -9.74 -4.47
C LYS A 132 -7.68 -10.11 -5.95
N VAL A 133 -8.63 -9.56 -6.69
CA VAL A 133 -8.67 -9.68 -8.16
C VAL A 133 -7.35 -9.14 -8.74
N ALA A 134 -6.74 -9.92 -9.61
CA ALA A 134 -5.46 -9.61 -10.22
C ALA A 134 -5.59 -9.46 -11.73
N GLN A 135 -4.88 -8.48 -12.28
CA GLN A 135 -4.70 -8.25 -13.71
C GLN A 135 -3.21 -8.17 -14.03
N CYS A 136 -2.77 -8.85 -15.08
CA CYS A 136 -1.36 -8.88 -15.48
C CYS A 136 -1.23 -8.76 -17.00
N LYS A 137 -0.17 -8.07 -17.44
CA LYS A 137 0.19 -8.01 -18.85
C LYS A 137 1.71 -8.06 -18.99
N LEU A 138 2.19 -8.77 -20.01
CA LEU A 138 3.61 -8.99 -20.28
C LEU A 138 4.17 -7.97 -21.26
N TYR A 139 5.41 -7.56 -21.03
CA TYR A 139 6.13 -6.59 -21.85
C TYR A 139 7.61 -6.97 -21.98
N THR A 140 8.23 -6.53 -23.06
CA THR A 140 9.69 -6.66 -23.25
C THR A 140 10.46 -5.48 -22.63
N THR A 141 9.77 -4.43 -22.24
CA THR A 141 10.34 -3.22 -21.63
C THR A 141 9.63 -2.86 -20.33
N LYS A 142 10.35 -2.13 -19.47
CA LYS A 142 9.83 -1.59 -18.21
C LYS A 142 9.87 -0.07 -18.30
N THR A 143 8.73 0.56 -18.62
CA THR A 143 8.59 2.00 -18.86
C THR A 143 7.31 2.55 -18.22
N PRO A 144 7.19 3.88 -18.02
CA PRO A 144 5.94 4.50 -17.57
C PRO A 144 4.74 4.17 -18.47
N ILE A 145 4.98 4.09 -19.78
CA ILE A 145 3.94 3.75 -20.77
C ILE A 145 3.41 2.33 -20.55
N THR A 146 4.29 1.33 -20.30
CA THR A 146 3.85 -0.06 -20.04
C THR A 146 3.09 -0.20 -18.72
N ALA A 147 3.39 0.65 -17.73
CA ALA A 147 2.64 0.69 -16.49
C ALA A 147 1.24 1.29 -16.67
N ALA A 148 1.12 2.35 -17.48
CA ALA A 148 -0.17 2.96 -17.85
C ALA A 148 -0.99 2.05 -18.75
N ASP A 149 -0.35 1.36 -19.69
CA ASP A 149 -1.03 0.46 -20.65
C ASP A 149 -1.74 -0.71 -19.97
N LEU A 150 -1.17 -1.30 -18.91
CA LEU A 150 -1.89 -2.30 -18.10
C LEU A 150 -3.22 -1.76 -17.55
N LEU A 151 -3.21 -0.52 -17.04
CA LEU A 151 -4.41 0.11 -16.50
C LEU A 151 -5.43 0.36 -17.59
N ASN A 152 -4.99 0.93 -18.71
CA ASN A 152 -5.85 1.29 -19.83
C ASN A 152 -6.46 0.07 -20.54
N ASP A 153 -5.69 -0.99 -20.73
CA ASP A 153 -6.08 -2.14 -21.53
C ASP A 153 -6.86 -3.19 -20.72
N ARG A 154 -6.59 -3.32 -19.43
CA ARG A 154 -7.14 -4.41 -18.63
C ARG A 154 -7.89 -3.94 -17.38
N VAL A 155 -7.30 -3.04 -16.60
CA VAL A 155 -7.84 -2.71 -15.28
C VAL A 155 -9.08 -1.83 -15.41
N LEU A 156 -8.98 -0.68 -16.07
CA LEU A 156 -10.12 0.24 -16.18
C LEU A 156 -11.31 -0.39 -16.91
N PRO A 157 -11.14 -1.05 -18.08
CA PRO A 157 -12.26 -1.70 -18.75
C PRO A 157 -12.95 -2.77 -17.90
N PHE A 158 -12.17 -3.52 -17.09
CA PHE A 158 -12.73 -4.52 -16.17
C PHE A 158 -13.60 -3.86 -15.10
N TYR A 159 -13.12 -2.80 -14.45
CA TYR A 159 -13.87 -2.11 -13.40
C TYR A 159 -15.06 -1.33 -13.94
N GLU A 160 -14.95 -0.75 -15.13
CA GLU A 160 -16.06 -0.11 -15.86
C GLU A 160 -17.18 -1.11 -16.17
N ALA A 161 -16.84 -2.30 -16.68
CA ALA A 161 -17.81 -3.37 -16.93
C ALA A 161 -18.56 -3.80 -15.66
N GLU A 162 -17.88 -3.73 -14.50
CA GLU A 162 -18.48 -4.03 -13.21
C GLU A 162 -19.17 -2.81 -12.56
N ASN A 163 -19.16 -1.64 -13.20
CA ASN A 163 -19.67 -0.38 -12.64
C ASN A 163 -19.08 -0.06 -11.26
N LEU A 164 -17.77 -0.24 -11.13
CA LEU A 164 -16.97 0.09 -9.93
C LEU A 164 -15.90 1.12 -10.31
N PRO A 165 -15.66 2.15 -9.48
CA PRO A 165 -14.56 3.07 -9.70
C PRO A 165 -13.22 2.47 -9.30
N VAL A 166 -12.14 2.90 -9.95
CA VAL A 166 -10.76 2.74 -9.44
C VAL A 166 -10.35 4.09 -8.87
N LEU A 167 -10.32 4.21 -7.54
CA LEU A 167 -10.12 5.52 -6.90
C LEU A 167 -8.65 5.82 -6.65
N ARG A 168 -7.85 4.79 -6.32
CA ARG A 168 -6.50 4.99 -5.82
C ARG A 168 -5.58 3.84 -6.21
N ILE A 169 -4.34 4.14 -6.56
CA ILE A 169 -3.31 3.14 -6.87
C ILE A 169 -2.08 3.34 -5.98
N LEU A 170 -1.65 2.26 -5.34
CA LEU A 170 -0.41 2.15 -4.60
C LEU A 170 0.67 1.53 -5.48
N SER A 171 1.79 2.22 -5.68
CA SER A 171 2.96 1.68 -6.36
C SER A 171 4.24 1.89 -5.54
N ASP A 172 5.31 1.22 -5.92
CA ASP A 172 6.64 1.54 -5.44
C ASP A 172 7.13 2.89 -6.02
N ARG A 173 8.39 3.23 -5.77
CA ARG A 173 9.04 4.43 -6.31
C ARG A 173 9.92 4.13 -7.52
N GLY A 174 9.63 3.06 -8.23
CA GLY A 174 10.31 2.72 -9.48
C GLY A 174 10.17 3.84 -10.53
N THR A 175 11.14 3.93 -11.43
CA THR A 175 11.15 4.97 -12.48
C THR A 175 9.98 4.83 -13.46
N GLU A 176 9.35 3.67 -13.53
CA GLU A 176 8.13 3.41 -14.29
C GLU A 176 6.87 4.03 -13.66
N TYR A 177 6.90 4.30 -12.35
CA TYR A 177 5.76 4.88 -11.60
C TYR A 177 6.00 6.31 -11.15
N CYS A 178 7.27 6.70 -10.98
CA CYS A 178 7.63 7.96 -10.35
C CYS A 178 8.70 8.71 -11.13
N GLY A 179 8.42 9.97 -11.43
CA GLY A 179 9.33 10.94 -12.05
C GLY A 179 8.94 12.37 -11.69
N ARG A 180 9.26 13.31 -12.58
CA ARG A 180 8.73 14.68 -12.50
C ARG A 180 7.24 14.63 -12.85
N ALA A 181 6.39 15.06 -11.94
CA ALA A 181 4.93 14.88 -12.05
C ALA A 181 4.34 15.51 -13.32
N ASP A 182 4.91 16.62 -13.79
CA ASP A 182 4.51 17.36 -14.98
C ASP A 182 4.95 16.72 -16.32
N GLN A 183 5.83 15.72 -16.28
CA GLN A 183 6.45 15.10 -17.46
C GLN A 183 6.45 13.57 -17.44
N HIS A 184 5.84 12.96 -16.41
CA HIS A 184 5.89 11.51 -16.24
C HIS A 184 4.59 10.86 -16.73
N ASP A 185 4.67 10.13 -17.85
CA ASP A 185 3.51 9.57 -18.58
C ASP A 185 2.53 8.81 -17.68
N TYR A 186 3.02 7.97 -16.78
CA TYR A 186 2.19 7.21 -15.84
C TYR A 186 1.42 8.14 -14.87
N GLN A 187 2.09 9.13 -14.29
CA GLN A 187 1.46 10.06 -13.35
C GLN A 187 0.45 10.97 -14.05
N LEU A 188 0.76 11.42 -15.26
CA LEU A 188 -0.18 12.17 -16.11
C LEU A 188 -1.40 11.33 -16.47
N TYR A 189 -1.19 10.05 -16.83
CA TYR A 189 -2.28 9.12 -17.11
C TYR A 189 -3.23 8.97 -15.92
N LEU A 190 -2.69 8.77 -14.68
CA LEU A 190 -3.52 8.69 -13.48
C LEU A 190 -4.29 9.99 -13.22
N ALA A 191 -3.63 11.13 -13.37
CA ALA A 191 -4.26 12.44 -13.17
C ALA A 191 -5.40 12.71 -14.15
N VAL A 192 -5.27 12.30 -15.43
CA VAL A 192 -6.33 12.44 -16.45
C VAL A 192 -7.54 11.56 -16.14
N ASN A 193 -7.33 10.41 -15.49
CA ASN A 193 -8.39 9.48 -15.10
C ASN A 193 -8.91 9.69 -13.68
N ASP A 194 -8.54 10.80 -13.01
CA ASP A 194 -8.93 11.13 -11.62
C ASP A 194 -8.56 10.03 -10.60
N ILE A 195 -7.45 9.32 -10.84
CA ILE A 195 -6.95 8.24 -9.98
C ILE A 195 -5.86 8.79 -9.07
N GLU A 196 -6.04 8.69 -7.76
CA GLU A 196 -5.04 9.11 -6.78
C GLU A 196 -3.83 8.18 -6.77
N HIS A 197 -2.62 8.75 -6.84
CA HIS A 197 -1.37 7.99 -6.80
C HIS A 197 -0.74 8.02 -5.40
N THR A 198 -0.80 6.89 -4.69
CA THR A 198 -0.10 6.67 -3.41
C THR A 198 1.22 5.94 -3.65
N LYS A 199 2.28 6.42 -3.00
CA LYS A 199 3.64 5.86 -3.18
C LYS A 199 4.12 5.19 -1.89
N THR A 200 4.70 3.99 -2.02
CA THR A 200 5.31 3.32 -0.88
C THR A 200 6.46 4.13 -0.27
N LYS A 201 6.72 3.94 1.01
CA LYS A 201 7.87 4.58 1.67
C LYS A 201 9.19 4.07 1.11
N ALA A 202 10.12 5.00 0.90
CA ALA A 202 11.50 4.64 0.57
C ALA A 202 12.10 3.75 1.69
N ARG A 203 12.68 2.61 1.31
CA ARG A 203 13.34 1.63 2.19
C ARG A 203 12.43 0.83 3.14
N HIS A 204 11.14 0.74 2.86
CA HIS A 204 10.23 -0.17 3.55
C HIS A 204 9.64 -1.17 2.56
N PRO A 205 10.29 -2.32 2.31
CA PRO A 205 9.83 -3.33 1.33
C PRO A 205 8.47 -3.95 1.69
N GLN A 206 8.02 -3.83 2.93
CA GLN A 206 6.74 -4.39 3.39
C GLN A 206 5.50 -3.64 2.88
N THR A 207 5.67 -2.49 2.23
CA THR A 207 4.56 -1.60 1.86
C THR A 207 3.81 -2.05 0.60
N ASN A 208 4.37 -2.92 -0.25
CA ASN A 208 3.69 -3.53 -1.40
C ASN A 208 3.47 -5.05 -1.22
N GLY A 209 3.26 -5.48 0.02
CA GLY A 209 3.15 -6.89 0.40
C GLY A 209 2.03 -7.67 -0.31
N ILE A 210 1.05 -6.98 -0.91
CA ILE A 210 -0.02 -7.61 -1.69
C ILE A 210 0.51 -8.08 -3.04
N CYS A 211 1.15 -7.20 -3.82
CA CYS A 211 1.80 -7.59 -5.08
C CYS A 211 2.95 -8.57 -4.85
N GLU A 212 3.78 -8.39 -3.81
CA GLU A 212 4.85 -9.33 -3.49
C GLU A 212 4.31 -10.75 -3.22
N ARG A 213 3.21 -10.86 -2.47
CA ARG A 213 2.55 -12.14 -2.21
C ARG A 213 1.97 -12.75 -3.48
N PHE A 214 1.35 -11.94 -4.31
CA PHE A 214 0.85 -12.37 -5.62
C PHE A 214 2.00 -12.85 -6.51
N HIS A 215 3.13 -12.12 -6.58
CA HIS A 215 4.30 -12.51 -7.35
C HIS A 215 4.89 -13.85 -6.88
N LYS A 216 4.90 -14.14 -5.58
CA LYS A 216 5.29 -15.46 -5.06
C LYS A 216 4.32 -16.55 -5.53
N THR A 217 3.02 -16.28 -5.49
CA THR A 217 1.98 -17.22 -5.92
C THR A 217 2.11 -17.52 -7.41
N ILE A 218 2.15 -16.50 -8.27
CA ILE A 218 2.25 -16.70 -9.72
C ILE A 218 3.56 -17.36 -10.13
N LEU A 219 4.66 -17.06 -9.45
CA LEU A 219 5.94 -17.71 -9.69
C LEU A 219 5.87 -19.22 -9.42
N GLN A 220 5.24 -19.62 -8.32
CA GLN A 220 5.16 -21.02 -7.90
C GLN A 220 4.06 -21.81 -8.64
N GLU A 221 2.91 -21.20 -8.86
CA GLU A 221 1.74 -21.89 -9.39
C GLU A 221 1.63 -21.81 -10.92
N PHE A 222 2.22 -20.79 -11.55
CA PHE A 222 2.19 -20.62 -13.00
C PHE A 222 3.59 -20.71 -13.65
N TYR A 223 4.49 -19.78 -13.38
CA TYR A 223 5.75 -19.70 -14.14
C TYR A 223 6.62 -20.94 -13.97
N GLN A 224 6.85 -21.40 -12.76
CA GLN A 224 7.70 -22.58 -12.53
C GLN A 224 7.15 -23.85 -13.21
N PRO A 225 5.85 -24.20 -13.11
CA PRO A 225 5.30 -25.33 -13.84
C PRO A 225 5.28 -25.13 -15.37
N ALA A 226 4.86 -23.95 -15.85
CA ALA A 226 4.72 -23.67 -17.26
C ALA A 226 6.07 -23.71 -17.99
N LEU A 227 7.11 -23.06 -17.45
CA LEU A 227 8.43 -22.99 -18.05
C LEU A 227 9.19 -24.32 -18.00
N ARG A 228 8.79 -25.28 -17.15
CA ARG A 228 9.32 -26.65 -17.16
C ARG A 228 8.67 -27.52 -18.23
N LYS A 229 7.44 -27.22 -18.60
CA LYS A 229 6.64 -28.05 -19.51
C LYS A 229 6.66 -27.55 -20.97
N LYS A 230 6.80 -26.23 -21.19
CA LYS A 230 6.64 -25.61 -22.49
C LYS A 230 7.74 -24.56 -22.74
N LEU A 231 8.27 -24.57 -23.96
CA LEU A 231 9.16 -23.53 -24.44
C LEU A 231 8.33 -22.44 -25.14
N TYR A 232 8.45 -21.21 -24.66
CA TYR A 232 7.75 -20.06 -25.23
C TYR A 232 8.68 -19.35 -26.20
N MET A 233 8.27 -19.28 -27.46
CA MET A 233 9.02 -18.60 -28.53
C MET A 233 8.55 -17.16 -28.75
N THR A 234 7.39 -16.80 -28.24
CA THR A 234 6.81 -15.45 -28.35
C THR A 234 6.18 -15.04 -27.02
N ILE A 235 6.10 -13.72 -26.79
CA ILE A 235 5.49 -13.17 -25.59
C ILE A 235 3.98 -13.41 -25.57
N GLU A 236 3.34 -13.39 -26.75
CA GLU A 236 1.92 -13.61 -26.93
C GLU A 236 1.51 -15.03 -26.47
N SER A 237 2.32 -16.04 -26.83
CA SER A 237 2.04 -17.42 -26.39
C SER A 237 2.15 -17.59 -24.87
N LEU A 238 3.06 -16.86 -24.23
CA LEU A 238 3.17 -16.84 -22.77
C LEU A 238 2.00 -16.04 -22.14
N GLN A 239 1.58 -14.95 -22.79
CA GLN A 239 0.45 -14.16 -22.33
C GLN A 239 -0.87 -14.93 -22.37
N LEU A 240 -1.12 -15.73 -23.41
CA LEU A 240 -2.32 -16.56 -23.49
C LEU A 240 -2.40 -17.56 -22.33
N ASP A 241 -1.32 -18.29 -22.07
CA ASP A 241 -1.28 -19.23 -20.94
C ASP A 241 -1.39 -18.50 -19.59
N LEU A 242 -0.85 -17.28 -19.47
CA LEU A 242 -0.99 -16.43 -18.30
C LEU A 242 -2.43 -15.98 -18.10
N ASP A 243 -3.13 -15.61 -19.16
CA ASP A 243 -4.52 -15.16 -19.10
C ASP A 243 -5.46 -16.30 -18.67
N GLU A 244 -5.20 -17.52 -19.13
CA GLU A 244 -5.91 -18.72 -18.67
C GLU A 244 -5.69 -18.97 -17.17
N TRP A 245 -4.44 -18.87 -16.71
CA TRP A 245 -4.12 -19.01 -15.29
C TRP A 245 -4.71 -17.88 -14.44
N LEU A 246 -4.73 -16.63 -14.93
CA LEU A 246 -5.34 -15.49 -14.24
C LEU A 246 -6.87 -15.68 -14.10
N ASN A 247 -7.51 -16.23 -15.13
CA ASN A 247 -8.91 -16.56 -15.04
C ASN A 247 -9.16 -17.58 -13.92
N PHE A 248 -8.40 -18.68 -13.89
CA PHE A 248 -8.45 -19.66 -12.78
C PHE A 248 -8.18 -19.00 -11.42
N TYR A 249 -7.15 -18.15 -11.32
CA TYR A 249 -6.79 -17.44 -10.08
C TYR A 249 -7.94 -16.57 -9.59
N ASN A 250 -8.61 -15.86 -10.46
CA ASN A 250 -9.68 -14.92 -10.10
C ASN A 250 -11.01 -15.62 -9.81
N THR A 251 -11.35 -16.71 -10.54
CA THR A 251 -12.68 -17.32 -10.50
C THR A 251 -12.78 -18.62 -9.73
N GLU A 252 -11.68 -19.36 -9.57
CA GLU A 252 -11.69 -20.70 -8.97
C GLU A 252 -10.82 -20.82 -7.73
N ARG A 253 -9.68 -20.13 -7.71
CA ARG A 253 -8.73 -20.20 -6.61
C ARG A 253 -9.24 -19.46 -5.38
N THR A 254 -9.42 -20.17 -4.27
CA THR A 254 -9.86 -19.58 -3.00
C THR A 254 -8.73 -18.88 -2.25
N HIS A 255 -9.07 -17.85 -1.48
CA HIS A 255 -8.15 -17.01 -0.71
C HIS A 255 -8.54 -16.91 0.76
N GLN A 256 -7.55 -16.97 1.66
CA GLN A 256 -7.74 -16.82 3.11
C GLN A 256 -7.52 -15.38 3.60
N GLY A 257 -7.44 -14.40 2.71
CA GLY A 257 -7.27 -12.99 3.07
C GLY A 257 -8.47 -12.43 3.84
N LYS A 258 -8.26 -11.30 4.54
CA LYS A 258 -9.22 -10.66 5.47
C LYS A 258 -10.65 -10.56 4.92
N TYR A 259 -10.83 -10.19 3.65
CA TYR A 259 -12.15 -10.02 3.03
C TYR A 259 -12.61 -11.24 2.25
N CYS A 260 -11.68 -12.08 1.79
CA CYS A 260 -12.01 -13.27 1.02
C CYS A 260 -12.60 -14.38 1.90
N CYS A 261 -11.99 -14.69 3.04
CA CYS A 261 -12.48 -15.69 4.00
C CYS A 261 -12.83 -17.03 3.34
N GLY A 262 -11.99 -17.52 2.43
CA GLY A 262 -12.20 -18.77 1.70
C GLY A 262 -12.95 -18.63 0.36
N ARG A 263 -13.41 -17.43 0.01
CA ARG A 263 -14.01 -17.13 -1.31
C ARG A 263 -12.92 -16.90 -2.38
N THR A 264 -13.33 -16.95 -3.63
CA THR A 264 -12.49 -16.53 -4.75
C THR A 264 -12.40 -14.99 -4.82
N PRO A 265 -11.40 -14.43 -5.51
CA PRO A 265 -11.32 -13.00 -5.75
C PRO A 265 -12.59 -12.41 -6.40
N MET A 266 -13.15 -13.08 -7.42
CA MET A 266 -14.37 -12.62 -8.08
C MET A 266 -15.60 -12.67 -7.16
N GLU A 267 -15.80 -13.72 -6.40
CA GLU A 267 -16.88 -13.78 -5.40
C GLU A 267 -16.75 -12.67 -4.35
N THR A 268 -15.52 -12.37 -3.94
CA THR A 268 -15.24 -11.28 -2.99
C THR A 268 -15.50 -9.92 -3.60
N LEU A 269 -15.15 -9.72 -4.89
CA LEU A 269 -15.46 -8.50 -5.63
C LEU A 269 -16.96 -8.28 -5.73
N MET A 270 -17.72 -9.30 -6.13
CA MET A 270 -19.18 -9.21 -6.27
C MET A 270 -19.87 -8.91 -4.93
N ALA A 271 -19.44 -9.57 -3.85
CA ALA A 271 -19.96 -9.26 -2.51
C ALA A 271 -19.62 -7.81 -2.07
N GLY A 272 -18.42 -7.34 -2.37
CA GLY A 272 -18.01 -5.97 -2.06
C GLY A 272 -18.70 -4.92 -2.93
N LYS A 273 -19.06 -5.25 -4.18
CA LYS A 273 -19.83 -4.40 -5.09
C LYS A 273 -21.21 -4.04 -4.52
N GLU A 274 -21.90 -5.00 -3.89
CA GLU A 274 -23.18 -4.72 -3.23
C GLU A 274 -23.02 -3.75 -2.06
N ILE A 275 -21.97 -3.92 -1.24
CA ILE A 275 -21.65 -2.98 -0.15
C ILE A 275 -21.37 -1.56 -0.68
N TRP A 276 -20.68 -1.44 -1.82
CA TRP A 276 -20.41 -0.16 -2.45
C TRP A 276 -21.70 0.50 -2.94
N LYS A 277 -22.60 -0.25 -3.62
CA LYS A 277 -23.90 0.27 -4.07
C LYS A 277 -24.73 0.81 -2.92
N GLU A 278 -24.85 0.05 -1.83
CA GLU A 278 -25.61 0.48 -0.63
C GLU A 278 -25.07 1.78 -0.02
N LYS A 279 -23.76 2.01 -0.06
CA LYS A 279 -23.13 3.18 0.57
C LYS A 279 -23.05 4.43 -0.29
N PHE A 280 -22.96 4.28 -1.61
CA PHE A 280 -22.61 5.38 -2.51
C PHE A 280 -23.61 5.61 -3.65
N VAL A 281 -24.56 4.71 -3.89
CA VAL A 281 -25.53 4.79 -4.98
C VAL A 281 -26.97 4.88 -4.44
N ALA A 282 -27.16 4.62 -3.15
CA ALA A 282 -28.48 4.71 -2.48
C ALA A 282 -28.94 6.14 -2.20
#